data_ee40bb29a24f1686cdda422ffc29c016
#
_entry.id   ee40bb29a24f1686cdda422ffc29c016
#
_cell.length_a   1.000
_cell.length_b   1.000
_cell.length_c   1.000
_cell.angle_alpha   90.00
_cell.angle_beta   90.00
_cell.angle_gamma   90.00
#
_symmetry.space_group_name_H-M   'P 1'
#
loop_
_entity.id
_entity.type
_entity.pdbx_description
1 polymer ?
#
loop_
_entity_poly.entity_id
_entity_poly.type
_entity_poly.pdbx_seq_one_letter_code
_entity_poly.pdbx_strand_id
1 'polypeptide(L)'
;MTVLTIEEMADTLAPRQAIAGLDLGTKTIGLSMSDLGRRFATPRTVIRRVKFTIDAQALLDFAIAEKVAGFIIGLPMNMDGSAGPRVQATRAFVRNMEQKTALPFVYWDERLSTVAAERTLLEMDVSRAKRAERIDSAAASFILQGALDRLSLLARSDGDEFSA
;
A
#
# COMPACT_ATOMS: atom_id res chain seq x y z
N MET A 1 0.78 15.65 10.84
CA MET A 1 1.58 14.49 10.41
C MET A 1 0.83 13.70 9.35
N THR A 2 1.51 13.37 8.26
CA THR A 2 0.91 12.60 7.16
C THR A 2 1.12 11.09 7.33
N VAL A 3 2.02 10.65 8.21
CA VAL A 3 2.17 9.24 8.55
C VAL A 3 1.24 8.90 9.71
N LEU A 4 0.33 7.95 9.48
CA LEU A 4 -0.69 7.53 10.43
C LEU A 4 -0.55 6.03 10.74
N THR A 5 -1.07 5.61 11.88
CA THR A 5 -1.35 4.20 12.12
C THR A 5 -2.62 3.81 11.37
N ILE A 6 -2.86 2.50 11.22
CA ILE A 6 -4.08 2.03 10.56
C ILE A 6 -5.33 2.46 11.34
N GLU A 7 -5.26 2.50 12.66
CA GLU A 7 -6.33 2.96 13.54
C GLU A 7 -6.63 4.44 13.32
N GLU A 8 -5.58 5.27 13.22
CA GLU A 8 -5.73 6.70 12.96
C GLU A 8 -6.31 6.94 11.56
N MET A 9 -5.90 6.17 10.56
CA MET A 9 -6.48 6.27 9.22
C MET A 9 -7.96 5.90 9.24
N ALA A 10 -8.33 4.86 9.98
CA ALA A 10 -9.74 4.46 10.11
C ALA A 10 -10.60 5.63 10.61
N ASP A 11 -10.07 6.42 11.54
CA ASP A 11 -10.79 7.57 12.10
C ASP A 11 -10.90 8.75 11.11
N THR A 12 -9.98 8.85 10.15
CA THR A 12 -9.97 9.96 9.20
C THR A 12 -10.76 9.70 7.92
N LEU A 13 -10.98 8.43 7.57
CA LEU A 13 -11.66 8.07 6.32
C LEU A 13 -13.17 8.30 6.41
N ALA A 14 -13.71 9.03 5.44
CA ALA A 14 -15.16 9.17 5.27
C ALA A 14 -15.71 7.95 4.52
N PRO A 15 -17.04 7.69 4.61
CA PRO A 15 -17.67 6.66 3.78
C PRO A 15 -17.41 6.90 2.29
N ARG A 16 -17.26 5.81 1.53
CA ARG A 16 -17.07 5.83 0.09
C ARG A 16 -15.78 6.53 -0.37
N GLN A 17 -14.75 6.47 0.45
CA GLN A 17 -13.40 6.90 0.06
C GLN A 17 -12.51 5.68 -0.20
N ALA A 18 -11.90 5.63 -1.38
CA ALA A 18 -10.97 4.56 -1.75
C ALA A 18 -9.56 4.91 -1.31
N ILE A 19 -8.78 3.89 -1.01
CA ILE A 19 -7.37 4.03 -0.67
C ILE A 19 -6.52 3.17 -1.60
N ALA A 20 -5.24 3.53 -1.73
CA ALA A 20 -4.30 2.85 -2.61
C ALA A 20 -3.26 2.07 -1.81
N GLY A 21 -2.78 0.98 -2.39
CA GLY A 21 -1.65 0.22 -1.86
C GLY A 21 -0.42 0.43 -2.71
N LEU A 22 0.74 0.51 -2.07
CA LEU A 22 2.03 0.71 -2.72
C LEU A 22 3.01 -0.38 -2.30
N ASP A 23 3.69 -0.94 -3.28
CA ASP A 23 4.85 -1.80 -3.08
C ASP A 23 6.06 -1.10 -3.69
N LEU A 24 6.92 -0.53 -2.83
CA LEU A 24 8.08 0.24 -3.26
C LEU A 24 9.26 -0.71 -3.52
N GLY A 25 9.52 -0.99 -4.79
CA GLY A 25 10.69 -1.76 -5.22
C GLY A 25 11.87 -0.87 -5.59
N THR A 26 12.98 -1.49 -5.98
CA THR A 26 14.16 -0.75 -6.44
C THR A 26 14.00 -0.21 -7.85
N LYS A 27 13.23 -0.88 -8.70
CA LYS A 27 13.04 -0.52 -10.11
C LYS A 27 11.63 -0.08 -10.43
N THR A 28 10.66 -0.47 -9.62
CA THR A 28 9.24 -0.21 -9.86
C THR A 28 8.52 0.12 -8.56
N ILE A 29 7.38 0.81 -8.71
CA ILE A 29 6.40 0.99 -7.63
C ILE A 29 5.13 0.30 -8.09
N GLY A 30 4.75 -0.79 -7.43
CA GLY A 30 3.49 -1.48 -7.69
C GLY A 30 2.33 -0.72 -7.06
N LEU A 31 1.23 -0.62 -7.79
CA LEU A 31 0.03 0.11 -7.35
C LEU A 31 -1.16 -0.81 -7.28
N SER A 32 -2.00 -0.58 -6.29
CA SER A 32 -3.31 -1.23 -6.15
C SER A 32 -4.33 -0.20 -5.67
N MET A 33 -5.61 -0.51 -5.87
CA MET A 33 -6.71 0.35 -5.43
C MET A 33 -7.78 -0.47 -4.73
N SER A 34 -8.38 0.12 -3.71
CA SER A 34 -9.60 -0.43 -3.13
C SER A 34 -10.82 0.01 -3.93
N ASP A 35 -11.92 -0.71 -3.76
CA ASP A 35 -13.24 -0.21 -4.12
C ASP A 35 -13.67 0.88 -3.12
N LEU A 36 -14.77 1.55 -3.40
CA LEU A 36 -15.28 2.62 -2.52
C LEU A 36 -15.70 2.08 -1.15
N GLY A 37 -16.16 0.83 -1.09
CA GLY A 37 -16.48 0.17 0.18
C GLY A 37 -15.28 -0.34 0.95
N ARG A 38 -14.08 -0.22 0.40
CA ARG A 38 -12.82 -0.69 0.99
C ARG A 38 -12.86 -2.15 1.42
N ARG A 39 -13.42 -3.01 0.55
CA ARG A 39 -13.50 -4.46 0.79
C ARG A 39 -12.45 -5.25 0.04
N PHE A 40 -12.15 -4.86 -1.20
CA PHE A 40 -11.29 -5.61 -2.10
C PHE A 40 -10.20 -4.73 -2.69
N ALA A 41 -8.99 -5.29 -2.76
CA ALA A 41 -7.85 -4.66 -3.42
C ALA A 41 -7.72 -5.21 -4.84
N THR A 42 -7.56 -4.31 -5.81
CA THR A 42 -7.35 -4.68 -7.22
C THR A 42 -6.00 -4.18 -7.68
N PRO A 43 -5.17 -5.04 -8.30
CA PRO A 43 -3.90 -4.59 -8.88
C PRO A 43 -4.14 -3.52 -9.95
N ARG A 44 -3.28 -2.53 -9.96
CA ARG A 44 -3.30 -1.46 -10.97
C ARG A 44 -1.98 -1.44 -11.73
N THR A 45 -1.65 -0.33 -12.31
CA THR A 45 -0.43 -0.15 -13.08
C THR A 45 0.83 -0.19 -12.20
N VAL A 46 1.98 -0.26 -12.83
CA VAL A 46 3.28 -0.20 -12.19
C VAL A 46 3.98 1.07 -12.67
N ILE A 47 4.55 1.84 -11.74
CA ILE A 47 5.38 2.99 -12.09
C ILE A 47 6.82 2.48 -12.22
N ARG A 48 7.43 2.67 -13.39
CA ARG A 48 8.85 2.39 -13.59
C ARG A 48 9.66 3.55 -13.03
N ARG A 49 10.56 3.24 -12.08
CA ARG A 49 11.30 4.27 -11.36
C ARG A 49 12.39 4.88 -12.24
N VAL A 50 12.41 6.21 -12.30
CA VAL A 50 13.43 6.99 -13.00
C VAL A 50 14.21 7.82 -11.98
N LYS A 51 13.54 8.78 -11.35
CA LYS A 51 14.06 9.55 -10.23
C LYS A 51 12.87 10.02 -9.40
N PHE A 52 13.12 10.40 -8.16
CA PHE A 52 12.05 10.68 -7.20
C PHE A 52 11.05 11.72 -7.71
N THR A 53 11.50 12.83 -8.30
CA THR A 53 10.60 13.89 -8.75
C THR A 53 9.62 13.41 -9.83
N ILE A 54 10.08 12.58 -10.76
CA ILE A 54 9.24 11.99 -11.81
C ILE A 54 8.31 10.94 -11.21
N ASP A 55 8.83 10.08 -10.37
CA ASP A 55 8.06 9.01 -9.74
C ASP A 55 6.95 9.57 -8.83
N ALA A 56 7.29 10.59 -8.05
CA ALA A 56 6.33 11.29 -7.19
C ALA A 56 5.21 11.94 -8.00
N GLN A 57 5.55 12.58 -9.12
CA GLN A 57 4.54 13.20 -9.98
C GLN A 57 3.60 12.15 -10.56
N ALA A 58 4.13 11.02 -11.03
CA ALA A 58 3.31 9.92 -11.53
C ALA A 58 2.35 9.39 -10.46
N LEU A 59 2.85 9.24 -9.23
CA LEU A 59 2.02 8.79 -8.12
C LEU A 59 0.93 9.80 -7.77
N LEU A 60 1.25 11.09 -7.74
CA LEU A 60 0.27 12.14 -7.46
C LEU A 60 -0.78 12.26 -8.57
N ASP A 61 -0.38 12.10 -9.83
CA ASP A 61 -1.32 12.08 -10.96
C ASP A 61 -2.29 10.90 -10.83
N PHE A 62 -1.79 9.75 -10.46
CA PHE A 62 -2.61 8.57 -10.16
C PHE A 62 -3.59 8.87 -9.01
N ALA A 63 -3.10 9.48 -7.94
CA ALA A 63 -3.92 9.80 -6.78
C ALA A 63 -5.07 10.76 -7.13
N ILE A 64 -4.81 11.75 -7.98
CA ILE A 64 -5.83 12.69 -8.45
C ILE A 64 -6.84 11.98 -9.35
N ALA A 65 -6.36 11.21 -10.32
CA ALA A 65 -7.22 10.51 -11.27
C ALA A 65 -8.16 9.52 -10.59
N GLU A 66 -7.66 8.78 -9.61
CA GLU A 66 -8.40 7.74 -8.90
C GLU A 66 -9.04 8.25 -7.59
N LYS A 67 -8.89 9.53 -7.28
CA LYS A 67 -9.43 10.15 -6.05
C LYS A 67 -9.01 9.40 -4.79
N VAL A 68 -7.72 9.12 -4.68
CA VAL A 68 -7.14 8.39 -3.55
C VAL A 68 -7.24 9.21 -2.27
N ALA A 69 -7.79 8.64 -1.21
CA ALA A 69 -7.91 9.30 0.08
C ALA A 69 -6.72 9.06 1.01
N GLY A 70 -5.92 8.05 0.73
CA GLY A 70 -4.73 7.73 1.51
C GLY A 70 -4.00 6.55 0.91
N PHE A 71 -2.79 6.30 1.40
CA PHE A 71 -1.91 5.25 0.90
C PHE A 71 -1.53 4.26 1.99
N ILE A 72 -1.56 2.99 1.65
CA ILE A 72 -0.96 1.92 2.45
C ILE A 72 0.33 1.51 1.74
N ILE A 73 1.46 1.62 2.41
CA ILE A 73 2.76 1.27 1.83
C ILE A 73 3.40 0.12 2.61
N GLY A 74 3.80 -0.92 1.89
CA GLY A 74 4.46 -2.07 2.50
C GLY A 74 5.79 -1.69 3.13
N LEU A 75 6.02 -2.17 4.34
CA LEU A 75 7.27 -1.98 5.07
C LEU A 75 7.99 -3.32 5.16
N PRO A 76 9.08 -3.51 4.38
CA PRO A 76 9.74 -4.81 4.26
C PRO A 76 10.72 -5.06 5.41
N MET A 77 10.20 -5.27 6.61
CA MET A 77 11.01 -5.56 7.79
C MET A 77 11.62 -6.96 7.70
N ASN A 78 12.79 -7.13 8.32
CA ASN A 78 13.41 -8.44 8.45
C ASN A 78 12.56 -9.35 9.36
N MET A 79 12.73 -10.66 9.21
CA MET A 79 11.94 -11.63 9.96
C MET A 79 12.10 -11.49 11.49
N ASP A 80 13.24 -10.98 11.94
CA ASP A 80 13.50 -10.74 13.36
C ASP A 80 12.92 -9.40 13.87
N GLY A 81 12.24 -8.64 13.00
CA GLY A 81 11.68 -7.34 13.33
C GLY A 81 12.62 -6.17 13.17
N SER A 82 13.87 -6.40 12.80
CA SER A 82 14.83 -5.31 12.57
C SER A 82 14.57 -4.58 11.25
N ALA A 83 14.98 -3.30 11.21
CA ALA A 83 14.86 -2.47 10.02
C ALA A 83 16.14 -2.53 9.19
N GLY A 84 16.04 -3.04 7.97
CA GLY A 84 17.15 -3.08 7.02
C GLY A 84 17.17 -1.90 6.06
N PRO A 85 18.07 -1.93 5.05
CA PRO A 85 18.19 -0.83 4.06
C PRO A 85 16.89 -0.55 3.30
N ARG A 86 16.09 -1.56 3.00
CA ARG A 86 14.83 -1.39 2.28
C ARG A 86 13.79 -0.62 3.12
N VAL A 87 13.78 -0.84 4.43
CA VAL A 87 12.92 -0.08 5.35
C VAL A 87 13.33 1.39 5.36
N GLN A 88 14.63 1.65 5.41
CA GLN A 88 15.15 3.02 5.39
C GLN A 88 14.78 3.72 4.08
N ALA A 89 14.90 3.04 2.95
CA ALA A 89 14.53 3.59 1.64
C ALA A 89 13.02 3.89 1.58
N THR A 90 12.19 3.02 2.11
CA THR A 90 10.73 3.23 2.18
C THR A 90 10.39 4.45 3.03
N ARG A 91 10.99 4.56 4.19
CA ARG A 91 10.77 5.72 5.07
C ARG A 91 11.25 7.04 4.44
N ALA A 92 12.38 7.01 3.75
CA ALA A 92 12.89 8.18 3.03
C ALA A 92 11.91 8.61 1.92
N PHE A 93 11.38 7.63 1.17
CA PHE A 93 10.38 7.89 0.14
C PHE A 93 9.14 8.58 0.72
N VAL A 94 8.60 8.08 1.81
CA VAL A 94 7.41 8.66 2.45
C VAL A 94 7.71 10.05 2.98
N ARG A 95 8.86 10.27 3.63
CA ARG A 95 9.25 11.62 4.09
C ARG A 95 9.31 12.63 2.95
N ASN A 96 9.83 12.21 1.79
CA ASN A 96 9.91 13.08 0.62
C ASN A 96 8.52 13.32 0.01
N MET A 97 7.64 12.32 0.06
CA MET A 97 6.25 12.48 -0.38
C MET A 97 5.46 13.43 0.51
N GLU A 98 5.72 13.43 1.81
CA GLU A 98 5.04 14.34 2.75
C GLU A 98 5.22 15.81 2.39
N GLN A 99 6.31 16.16 1.73
CA GLN A 99 6.56 17.53 1.26
C GLN A 99 5.75 17.90 0.03
N LYS A 100 5.15 16.93 -0.65
CA LYS A 100 4.44 17.11 -1.92
C LYS A 100 2.93 16.91 -1.82
N THR A 101 2.47 16.23 -0.78
CA THR A 101 1.05 15.92 -0.61
C THR A 101 0.68 15.86 0.85
N ALA A 102 -0.58 16.23 1.14
CA ALA A 102 -1.16 16.10 2.48
C ALA A 102 -1.84 14.74 2.68
N LEU A 103 -1.90 13.89 1.64
CA LEU A 103 -2.52 12.58 1.75
C LEU A 103 -1.78 11.71 2.78
N PRO A 104 -2.50 11.00 3.66
CA PRO A 104 -1.86 10.20 4.68
C PRO A 104 -1.26 8.91 4.13
N PHE A 105 -0.17 8.48 4.76
CA PHE A 105 0.50 7.21 4.51
C PHE A 105 0.43 6.35 5.76
N VAL A 106 0.15 5.07 5.58
CA VAL A 106 0.19 4.06 6.64
C VAL A 106 1.24 3.03 6.25
N TYR A 107 2.19 2.75 7.13
CA TYR A 107 3.12 1.64 6.95
C TYR A 107 2.42 0.33 7.29
N TRP A 108 2.54 -0.65 6.40
CA TRP A 108 2.02 -1.99 6.62
C TRP A 108 3.17 -2.97 6.67
N ASP A 109 3.32 -3.65 7.80
CA ASP A 109 4.36 -4.66 7.97
C ASP A 109 4.04 -5.86 7.06
N GLU A 110 4.88 -6.08 6.06
CA GLU A 110 4.69 -7.16 5.08
C GLU A 110 4.69 -8.55 5.71
N ARG A 111 5.27 -8.70 6.90
CA ARG A 111 5.22 -9.97 7.64
C ARG A 111 3.80 -10.36 8.06
N LEU A 112 2.88 -9.40 8.12
CA LEU A 112 1.47 -9.63 8.45
C LEU A 112 0.67 -10.18 7.27
N SER A 113 1.27 -10.30 6.09
CA SER A 113 0.62 -10.81 4.88
C SER A 113 1.40 -11.98 4.30
N THR A 114 0.77 -12.74 3.40
CA THR A 114 1.38 -13.87 2.71
C THR A 114 2.07 -13.46 1.41
N VAL A 115 2.47 -12.20 1.29
CA VAL A 115 3.05 -11.63 0.06
C VAL A 115 4.23 -12.45 -0.46
N ALA A 116 5.14 -12.86 0.42
CA ALA A 116 6.32 -13.63 0.01
C ALA A 116 5.95 -15.00 -0.55
N ALA A 117 5.01 -15.69 0.08
CA ALA A 117 4.56 -17.01 -0.38
C ALA A 117 3.82 -16.89 -1.72
N GLU A 118 2.99 -15.88 -1.87
CA GLU A 118 2.21 -15.66 -3.08
C GLU A 118 3.09 -15.18 -4.24
N ARG A 119 4.14 -14.39 -3.98
CA ARG A 119 5.16 -14.06 -4.97
C ARG A 119 5.81 -15.33 -5.54
N THR A 120 6.14 -16.29 -4.67
CA THR A 120 6.74 -17.56 -5.09
C THR A 120 5.81 -18.33 -6.03
N LEU A 121 4.51 -18.38 -5.72
CA LEU A 121 3.52 -19.04 -6.58
C LEU A 121 3.38 -18.35 -7.94
N LEU A 122 3.38 -17.03 -7.97
CA LEU A 122 3.31 -16.26 -9.21
C LEU A 122 4.55 -16.44 -10.07
N GLU A 123 5.72 -16.58 -9.47
CA GLU A 123 6.98 -16.79 -10.18
C GLU A 123 7.02 -18.12 -10.93
N MET A 124 6.25 -19.12 -10.53
CA MET A 124 6.25 -20.43 -11.14
C MET A 124 5.52 -20.49 -12.50
N ASP A 125 4.65 -19.52 -12.80
CA ASP A 125 3.71 -19.63 -13.92
C ASP A 125 3.87 -18.62 -15.06
N VAL A 126 4.84 -17.67 -15.00
CA VAL A 126 4.87 -16.54 -15.95
C VAL A 126 6.29 -16.25 -16.44
N SER A 127 6.44 -15.70 -17.68
CA SER A 127 7.73 -15.25 -18.23
C SER A 127 8.35 -14.13 -17.39
N ARG A 128 9.69 -13.98 -17.46
CA ARG A 128 10.45 -13.07 -16.58
C ARG A 128 9.92 -11.64 -16.56
N ALA A 129 9.66 -11.04 -17.72
CA ALA A 129 9.22 -9.64 -17.79
C ALA A 129 7.80 -9.46 -17.28
N LYS A 130 6.88 -10.32 -17.70
CA LYS A 130 5.49 -10.32 -17.24
C LYS A 130 5.38 -10.71 -15.76
N ARG A 131 6.29 -11.57 -15.31
CA ARG A 131 6.37 -12.01 -13.92
C ARG A 131 6.69 -10.84 -13.00
N ALA A 132 7.67 -10.01 -13.34
CA ALA A 132 8.05 -8.86 -12.54
C ALA A 132 6.89 -7.88 -12.35
N GLU A 133 6.20 -7.52 -13.44
CA GLU A 133 5.05 -6.60 -13.38
C GLU A 133 3.89 -7.16 -12.56
N ARG A 134 3.56 -8.44 -12.73
CA ARG A 134 2.49 -9.09 -11.98
C ARG A 134 2.82 -9.23 -10.50
N ILE A 135 4.08 -9.54 -10.18
CA ILE A 135 4.52 -9.65 -8.80
C ILE A 135 4.39 -8.30 -8.09
N ASP A 136 4.85 -7.20 -8.72
CA ASP A 136 4.81 -5.89 -8.12
C ASP A 136 3.37 -5.39 -7.91
N SER A 137 2.51 -5.54 -8.90
CA SER A 137 1.10 -5.16 -8.78
C SER A 137 0.35 -6.08 -7.81
N ALA A 138 0.62 -7.38 -7.86
CA ALA A 138 0.00 -8.35 -6.95
C ALA A 138 0.46 -8.10 -5.51
N ALA A 139 1.75 -7.83 -5.30
CA ALA A 139 2.28 -7.51 -3.98
C ALA A 139 1.57 -6.28 -3.39
N ALA A 140 1.39 -5.23 -4.20
CA ALA A 140 0.66 -4.03 -3.78
C ALA A 140 -0.79 -4.35 -3.39
N SER A 141 -1.45 -5.27 -4.11
CA SER A 141 -2.82 -5.66 -3.78
C SER A 141 -2.90 -6.49 -2.50
N PHE A 142 -1.92 -7.36 -2.24
CA PHE A 142 -1.87 -8.14 -1.00
C PHE A 142 -1.58 -7.24 0.22
N ILE A 143 -0.69 -6.29 0.08
CA ILE A 143 -0.42 -5.27 1.10
C ILE A 143 -1.71 -4.51 1.42
N LEU A 144 -2.39 -4.02 0.39
CA LEU A 144 -3.63 -3.29 0.56
C LEU A 144 -4.73 -4.17 1.15
N GLN A 145 -4.90 -5.41 0.67
CA GLN A 145 -5.93 -6.30 1.19
C GLN A 145 -5.77 -6.58 2.67
N GLY A 146 -4.53 -6.79 3.13
CA GLY A 146 -4.26 -6.95 4.57
C GLY A 146 -4.74 -5.76 5.38
N ALA A 147 -4.46 -4.55 4.91
CA ALA A 147 -4.92 -3.33 5.56
C ALA A 147 -6.44 -3.17 5.50
N LEU A 148 -7.07 -3.51 4.37
CA LEU A 148 -8.53 -3.45 4.24
C LEU A 148 -9.22 -4.41 5.21
N ASP A 149 -8.70 -5.61 5.36
CA ASP A 149 -9.23 -6.59 6.30
C ASP A 149 -9.15 -6.07 7.74
N ARG A 150 -8.04 -5.41 8.09
CA ARG A 150 -7.88 -4.79 9.40
C ARG A 150 -8.86 -3.64 9.61
N LEU A 151 -9.05 -2.79 8.59
CA LEU A 151 -10.01 -1.70 8.65
C LEU A 151 -11.44 -2.22 8.84
N SER A 152 -11.79 -3.33 8.19
CA SER A 152 -13.10 -3.97 8.37
C SER A 152 -13.29 -4.48 9.81
N LEU A 153 -12.27 -5.07 10.40
CA LEU A 153 -12.33 -5.51 11.79
C LEU A 153 -12.50 -4.34 12.76
N LEU A 154 -11.81 -3.23 12.54
CA LEU A 154 -11.93 -2.03 13.36
C LEU A 154 -13.34 -1.44 13.26
N ALA A 155 -13.93 -1.41 12.07
CA ALA A 155 -15.29 -0.93 11.85
C ALA A 155 -16.32 -1.80 12.57
N ARG A 156 -16.14 -3.14 12.59
CA ARG A 156 -17.02 -4.06 13.32
C ARG A 156 -16.94 -3.86 14.83
N SER A 157 -15.71 -3.67 15.35
CA SER A 157 -15.52 -3.40 16.78
C SER A 157 -16.25 -2.14 17.24
N ASP A 158 -16.16 -1.07 16.46
CA ASP A 158 -16.87 0.17 16.73
C ASP A 158 -18.39 -0.03 16.68
N GLY A 159 -18.87 -0.81 15.70
CA GLY A 159 -20.29 -1.15 15.58
C GLY A 159 -20.80 -1.98 16.75
N ASP A 160 -20.01 -2.92 17.25
CA ASP A 160 -20.37 -3.77 18.37
C ASP A 160 -20.43 -2.98 19.70
N GLU A 161 -19.58 -1.97 19.86
CA GLU A 161 -19.62 -1.10 21.04
C GLU A 161 -20.91 -0.28 21.13
N PHE A 162 -21.50 0.06 19.99
CA PHE A 162 -22.74 0.84 19.95
C PHE A 162 -24.01 -0.01 20.03
N SER A 163 -23.91 -1.31 19.85
CA SER A 163 -25.07 -2.20 19.84
C SER A 163 -25.32 -2.90 21.18
N ALA A 164 -24.56 -2.58 22.20
CA ALA A 164 -24.71 -3.19 23.53
C ALA A 164 -25.73 -2.43 24.41
#